data_6bfe082f241383bd51aad461b2e90676
#
_entry.id   6bfe082f241383bd51aad461b2e90676
#
_cell.length_a   1.000
_cell.length_b   1.000
_cell.length_c   1.000
_cell.angle_alpha   90.00
_cell.angle_beta   90.00
_cell.angle_gamma   90.00
#
_symmetry.space_group_name_H-M   'P 1'
#
loop_
_entity.id
_entity.type
_entity.pdbx_description
1 polymer ?
#
loop_
_entity_poly.entity_id
_entity_poly.type
_entity_poly.pdbx_seq_one_letter_code
_entity_poly.pdbx_strand_id
1 'polypeptide(L)'
;MTYNLEFDRRALKEWNKLGDTVRHQFKKKLTEVLENPRIEANRLRELPDCYKVKLKSAGYRLIYQVLDQEIVVFVIAIGKREREAAYEVAQDRLSLLP
;
A
#
# COMPACT_ATOMS: atom_id res chain seq x y z
N MET A 1 5.12 -6.01 17.72
CA MET A 1 5.95 -4.84 17.37
C MET A 1 5.25 -4.04 16.28
N THR A 2 5.10 -2.74 16.47
CA THR A 2 4.42 -1.89 15.49
C THR A 2 5.41 -1.38 14.45
N TYR A 3 5.08 -1.57 13.18
CA TYR A 3 5.89 -1.04 12.08
C TYR A 3 5.62 0.45 11.89
N ASN A 4 6.59 1.15 11.33
CA ASN A 4 6.44 2.56 10.97
C ASN A 4 5.88 2.67 9.56
N LEU A 5 5.04 3.67 9.32
CA LEU A 5 4.43 3.91 8.01
C LEU A 5 5.23 4.94 7.26
N GLU A 6 5.68 4.58 6.06
CA GLU A 6 6.36 5.51 5.15
C GLU A 6 5.74 5.40 3.76
N PHE A 7 5.86 6.47 2.98
CA PHE A 7 5.31 6.54 1.64
C PHE A 7 6.38 6.82 0.62
N ASP A 8 6.31 6.12 -0.52
CA ASP A 8 6.97 6.59 -1.73
C ASP A 8 6.45 7.99 -2.02
N ARG A 9 7.32 8.88 -2.49
CA ARG A 9 6.96 10.28 -2.73
C ARG A 9 5.71 10.42 -3.63
N ARG A 10 5.62 9.58 -4.64
CA ARG A 10 4.49 9.59 -5.58
C ARG A 10 3.23 9.04 -4.93
N ALA A 11 3.37 8.03 -4.09
CA ALA A 11 2.25 7.48 -3.33
C ALA A 11 1.71 8.50 -2.33
N LEU A 12 2.57 9.31 -1.75
CA LEU A 12 2.13 10.37 -0.84
C LEU A 12 1.28 11.40 -1.56
N LYS A 13 1.65 11.75 -2.79
CA LYS A 13 0.83 12.65 -3.62
C LYS A 13 -0.54 12.03 -3.90
N GLU A 14 -0.57 10.74 -4.21
CA GLU A 14 -1.83 10.03 -4.43
C GLU A 14 -2.69 10.01 -3.17
N TRP A 15 -2.06 9.77 -2.03
CA TRP A 15 -2.73 9.81 -0.72
C TRP A 15 -3.39 11.17 -0.47
N ASN A 16 -2.66 12.24 -0.73
CA ASN A 16 -3.17 13.60 -0.49
C ASN A 16 -4.32 13.98 -1.42
N LYS A 17 -4.45 13.30 -2.56
CA LYS A 17 -5.56 13.53 -3.49
C LYS A 17 -6.82 12.76 -3.13
N LEU A 18 -6.74 11.81 -2.20
CA LEU A 18 -7.90 11.04 -1.78
C LEU A 18 -8.88 11.92 -1.00
N GLY A 19 -10.17 11.64 -1.15
CA GLY A 19 -11.18 12.28 -0.31
C GLY A 19 -11.02 11.85 1.15
N ASP A 20 -11.51 12.67 2.07
CA ASP A 20 -11.37 12.41 3.50
C ASP A 20 -11.92 11.05 3.93
N THR A 21 -13.06 10.66 3.38
CA THR A 21 -13.71 9.39 3.71
C THR A 21 -12.82 8.20 3.34
N VAL A 22 -12.30 8.21 2.12
CA VAL A 22 -11.44 7.13 1.61
C VAL A 22 -10.14 7.06 2.42
N ARG A 23 -9.54 8.21 2.66
CA ARG A 23 -8.31 8.31 3.43
C ARG A 23 -8.51 7.77 4.86
N HIS A 24 -9.63 8.11 5.48
CA HIS A 24 -9.96 7.63 6.82
C HIS A 24 -10.11 6.10 6.84
N GLN A 25 -10.76 5.55 5.82
CA GLN A 25 -10.91 4.09 5.71
C GLN A 25 -9.57 3.39 5.56
N PHE A 26 -8.67 3.94 4.75
CA PHE A 26 -7.31 3.40 4.65
C PHE A 26 -6.56 3.50 5.97
N LYS A 27 -6.70 4.61 6.69
CA LYS A 27 -6.02 4.77 7.99
C LYS A 27 -6.42 3.68 8.97
N LYS A 28 -7.70 3.33 9.02
CA LYS A 28 -8.17 2.26 9.89
C LYS A 28 -7.52 0.92 9.52
N LYS A 29 -7.49 0.60 8.24
CA LYS A 29 -6.88 -0.66 7.79
C LYS A 29 -5.38 -0.65 7.99
N LEU A 30 -4.73 0.47 7.77
CA LEU A 30 -3.28 0.57 7.97
C LEU A 30 -2.90 0.43 9.44
N THR A 31 -3.74 0.85 10.38
CA THR A 31 -3.50 0.63 11.80
C THR A 31 -3.32 -0.86 12.09
N GLU A 32 -4.17 -1.70 11.51
CA GLU A 32 -4.07 -3.15 11.64
C GLU A 32 -2.83 -3.70 10.93
N VAL A 33 -2.56 -3.19 9.74
CA VAL A 33 -1.40 -3.60 8.95
C VAL A 33 -0.10 -3.33 9.69
N LEU A 34 0.01 -2.20 10.36
CA LEU A 34 1.23 -1.86 11.09
C LEU A 34 1.52 -2.81 12.25
N GLU A 35 0.49 -3.42 12.82
CA GLU A 35 0.67 -4.43 13.86
C GLU A 35 1.04 -5.79 13.29
N ASN A 36 0.53 -6.13 12.09
CA ASN A 36 0.80 -7.40 11.44
C ASN A 36 0.78 -7.21 9.91
N PRO A 37 1.90 -6.76 9.32
CA PRO A 37 1.90 -6.38 7.90
C PRO A 37 1.89 -7.55 6.92
N ARG A 38 2.28 -8.75 7.35
CA ARG A 38 2.33 -9.91 6.44
C ARG A 38 1.04 -10.69 6.47
N ILE A 39 -0.01 -10.08 5.91
CA ILE A 39 -1.34 -10.69 5.82
C ILE A 39 -1.36 -11.55 4.55
N GLU A 40 -1.20 -12.85 4.73
CA GLU A 40 -1.01 -13.78 3.63
C GLU A 40 -2.12 -13.74 2.58
N ALA A 41 -3.35 -13.55 3.00
CA ALA A 41 -4.49 -13.46 2.09
C ALA A 41 -4.38 -12.29 1.09
N ASN A 42 -3.58 -11.28 1.42
CA ASN A 42 -3.43 -10.08 0.61
C ASN A 42 -2.06 -9.99 -0.07
N ARG A 43 -1.29 -11.05 -0.01
CA ARG A 43 0.04 -11.09 -0.59
C ARG A 43 -0.01 -11.02 -2.11
N LEU A 44 0.90 -10.25 -2.69
CA LEU A 44 1.08 -10.14 -4.14
C LEU A 44 2.23 -11.05 -4.56
N ARG A 45 1.92 -12.07 -5.34
CA ARG A 45 2.92 -13.09 -5.70
C ARG A 45 4.02 -12.57 -6.62
N GLU A 46 3.69 -11.56 -7.42
CA GLU A 46 4.60 -11.04 -8.44
C GLU A 46 5.53 -9.96 -7.94
N LEU A 47 5.27 -9.42 -6.75
CA LEU A 47 6.08 -8.36 -6.18
C LEU A 47 6.61 -8.81 -4.82
N PRO A 48 7.96 -8.82 -4.64
CA PRO A 48 8.55 -9.34 -3.41
C PRO A 48 8.14 -8.52 -2.18
N ASP A 49 7.68 -9.21 -1.15
CA ASP A 49 7.30 -8.63 0.14
C ASP A 49 6.17 -7.60 0.05
N CYS A 50 5.36 -7.68 -1.01
CA CYS A 50 4.28 -6.72 -1.23
C CYS A 50 2.91 -7.30 -0.95
N TYR A 51 2.04 -6.44 -0.47
CA TYR A 51 0.67 -6.77 -0.08
C TYR A 51 -0.27 -5.66 -0.52
N LYS A 52 -1.55 -5.98 -0.57
CA LYS A 52 -2.57 -5.01 -0.96
C LYS A 52 -3.53 -4.72 0.19
N VAL A 53 -4.08 -3.52 0.19
CA VAL A 53 -5.23 -3.14 1.02
C VAL A 53 -6.34 -2.72 0.06
N LYS A 54 -7.47 -3.41 0.11
CA LYS A 54 -8.63 -3.10 -0.74
C LYS A 54 -9.69 -2.35 0.02
N LEU A 55 -10.25 -1.33 -0.62
CA LEU A 55 -11.48 -0.69 -0.16
C LEU A 55 -12.56 -1.00 -1.20
N LYS A 56 -13.33 -2.07 -0.97
CA LYS A 56 -14.28 -2.55 -1.96
C LYS A 56 -15.34 -1.53 -2.33
N SER A 57 -15.95 -0.89 -1.35
CA SER A 57 -17.02 0.07 -1.60
C SER A 57 -16.53 1.35 -2.27
N ALA A 58 -15.32 1.79 -1.95
CA ALA A 58 -14.75 2.99 -2.54
C ALA A 58 -14.03 2.72 -3.86
N GLY A 59 -13.75 1.46 -4.18
CA GLY A 59 -13.09 1.09 -5.41
C GLY A 59 -11.62 1.46 -5.50
N TYR A 60 -10.91 1.49 -4.36
CA TYR A 60 -9.48 1.83 -4.30
C TYR A 60 -8.65 0.68 -3.79
N ARG A 61 -7.39 0.68 -4.20
CA ARG A 61 -6.35 -0.23 -3.69
C ARG A 61 -5.12 0.54 -3.28
N LEU A 62 -4.47 0.03 -2.24
CA LEU A 62 -3.17 0.53 -1.79
C LEU A 62 -2.21 -0.65 -1.80
N ILE A 63 -1.00 -0.44 -2.33
CA ILE A 63 0.05 -1.46 -2.37
C ILE A 63 1.17 -1.02 -1.44
N TYR A 64 1.61 -1.92 -0.57
CA TYR A 64 2.73 -1.64 0.33
C TYR A 64 3.75 -2.77 0.30
N GLN A 65 4.98 -2.43 0.63
CA GLN A 65 6.07 -3.38 0.79
C GLN A 65 6.48 -3.42 2.26
N VAL A 66 6.76 -4.63 2.74
CA VAL A 66 7.22 -4.82 4.12
C VAL A 66 8.74 -4.84 4.13
N LEU A 67 9.33 -3.93 4.90
CA LEU A 67 10.77 -3.83 5.07
C LEU A 67 11.08 -4.21 6.51
N ASP A 68 11.29 -5.51 6.75
CA ASP A 68 11.43 -6.04 8.11
C ASP A 68 12.64 -5.48 8.85
N GLN A 69 13.76 -5.32 8.16
CA GLN A 69 14.98 -4.83 8.81
C GLN A 69 14.85 -3.38 9.27
N GLU A 70 14.10 -2.59 8.53
CA GLU A 70 13.82 -1.19 8.86
C GLU A 70 12.60 -1.04 9.76
N ILE A 71 11.82 -2.09 9.93
CA ILE A 71 10.54 -2.09 10.65
C ILE A 71 9.61 -1.04 10.02
N VAL A 72 9.49 -1.10 8.69
CA VAL A 72 8.72 -0.14 7.90
C VAL A 72 7.71 -0.86 7.02
N VAL A 73 6.51 -0.29 6.96
CA VAL A 73 5.52 -0.57 5.92
C VAL A 73 5.61 0.59 4.94
N PHE A 74 6.08 0.30 3.74
CA PHE A 74 6.37 1.30 2.72
C PHE A 74 5.26 1.31 1.67
N VAL A 75 4.46 2.38 1.64
CA VAL A 75 3.36 2.50 0.67
C VAL A 75 3.92 2.90 -0.69
N ILE A 76 3.74 2.04 -1.69
CA ILE A 76 4.32 2.21 -3.02
C ILE A 76 3.36 2.90 -3.97
N ALA A 77 2.09 2.54 -3.93
CA ALA A 77 1.10 3.03 -4.88
C ALA A 77 -0.30 2.99 -4.31
N ILE A 78 -1.13 3.96 -4.71
CA ILE A 78 -2.54 4.01 -4.37
C ILE A 78 -3.28 4.36 -5.65
N GLY A 79 -4.32 3.60 -5.97
CA GLY A 79 -5.07 3.86 -7.18
C GLY A 79 -6.42 3.18 -7.18
N LYS A 80 -7.18 3.46 -8.21
CA LYS A 80 -8.48 2.83 -8.40
C LYS A 80 -8.28 1.35 -8.73
N ARG A 81 -9.26 0.56 -8.33
CA ARG A 81 -9.24 -0.90 -8.47
C ARG A 81 -9.31 -1.36 -9.92
N GLU A 82 -9.82 -0.51 -10.81
CA GLU A 82 -10.01 -0.85 -12.21
C GLU A 82 -8.69 -1.11 -12.92
N ARG A 83 -8.66 -2.16 -13.74
CA ARG A 83 -7.55 -2.51 -14.64
C ARG A 83 -6.21 -2.72 -13.94
N GLU A 84 -6.26 -3.04 -12.66
CA GLU A 84 -5.05 -3.31 -11.89
C GLU A 84 -3.99 -2.18 -11.96
N ALA A 85 -4.45 -0.95 -12.13
CA ALA A 85 -3.55 0.20 -12.31
C ALA A 85 -2.55 0.35 -11.17
N ALA A 86 -2.97 0.11 -9.92
CA ALA A 86 -2.08 0.22 -8.78
C ALA A 86 -0.96 -0.81 -8.81
N TYR A 87 -1.23 -2.03 -9.32
CA TYR A 87 -0.21 -3.06 -9.44
C TYR A 87 0.86 -2.69 -10.46
N GLU A 88 0.44 -2.20 -11.61
CA GLU A 88 1.38 -1.79 -12.66
C GLU A 88 2.27 -0.65 -12.19
N VAL A 89 1.67 0.33 -11.53
CA VAL A 89 2.41 1.47 -11.00
C VAL A 89 3.39 1.01 -9.91
N ALA A 90 2.95 0.10 -9.02
CA ALA A 90 3.82 -0.42 -7.98
C ALA A 90 5.01 -1.18 -8.57
N GLN A 91 4.76 -1.99 -9.59
CA GLN A 91 5.81 -2.74 -10.27
C GLN A 91 6.85 -1.80 -10.89
N ASP A 92 6.39 -0.76 -11.59
CA ASP A 92 7.27 0.23 -12.19
C ASP A 92 8.10 0.95 -11.13
N ARG A 93 7.48 1.34 -10.03
CA ARG A 93 8.17 2.05 -8.95
C ARG A 93 9.24 1.19 -8.28
N LEU A 94 8.93 -0.09 -8.07
CA LEU A 94 9.89 -1.02 -7.49
C LEU A 94 11.11 -1.22 -8.39
N SER A 95 10.90 -1.26 -9.71
CA SER A 95 12.00 -1.46 -10.66
C SER A 95 12.94 -0.26 -10.73
N LEU A 96 12.50 0.91 -10.23
CA LEU A 96 13.33 2.12 -10.18
C LEU A 96 14.09 2.27 -8.87
N LEU A 97 13.82 1.42 -7.89
CA LEU A 97 14.54 1.44 -6.62
C LEU A 97 15.92 0.80 -6.77
N PRO A 98 16.94 1.35 -6.14
CA PRO A 98 18.30 0.77 -6.21
C PRO A 98 18.41 -0.58 -5.53
#